data_7132542f6d52828d578b52f31ae736cb
#
_entry.id   7132542f6d52828d578b52f31ae736cb
#
_cell.length_a   1.000
_cell.length_b   1.000
_cell.length_c   1.000
_cell.angle_alpha   90.00
_cell.angle_beta   90.00
_cell.angle_gamma   90.00
#
_symmetry.space_group_name_H-M   'P 1'
#
loop_
_entity.id
_entity.type
_entity.pdbx_description
1 polymer ?
#
loop_
_entity_poly.entity_id
_entity_poly.type
_entity_poly.pdbx_seq_one_letter_code
_entity_poly.pdbx_strand_id
1 'polypeptide(L)'
;MFALINLALLTGHVGRYGSGLVPLRGQNNVQGGGDMGAIPAKLPGGYDLGDETARARFEAAWGVPVSPKPGMHLSQMFEAMEAGTLRTLYCIGENPAESEANAAHARHLLESLDHLVVQDIFRTATAELADVVLPAAADWCEYEGTVTNSERRVQRVRKAIDPPGQARPDTHIICAIADRLGHDWGEPTAEQVWDELRSLSLDWHHGMSYARLDEHGGLQWPCPTLDHPGTPLMHARLWSDDPAELGRPAPFTAVEHVPPVDALDEDFPIRLTTVRLLDAYNSGVQSGGYSSPMRRRESLRIDREDAARLGIADGERVRVVSRRGAVEAPVALDPSLRPGLASFTPHFSEEVDTNVLTNDAWDPKSGTSEFKATAIRIEKLADSGEPRLPAAGS
;
A
#
# COMPACT_ATOMS: atom_id res chain seq x y z
N MET A 1 -8.83 -4.64 13.29
CA MET A 1 -7.59 -4.09 13.92
C MET A 1 -7.79 -3.82 15.41
N PHE A 2 -8.71 -2.97 15.84
CA PHE A 2 -8.89 -2.61 17.27
C PHE A 2 -9.15 -3.80 18.20
N ALA A 3 -9.87 -4.84 17.77
CA ALA A 3 -10.06 -6.05 18.57
C ALA A 3 -8.73 -6.74 18.92
N LEU A 4 -7.78 -6.80 17.98
CA LEU A 4 -6.44 -7.35 18.22
C LEU A 4 -5.62 -6.46 19.15
N ILE A 5 -5.73 -5.14 19.02
CA ILE A 5 -5.09 -4.19 19.94
C ILE A 5 -5.64 -4.36 21.35
N ASN A 6 -6.96 -4.42 21.50
CA ASN A 6 -7.60 -4.67 22.80
C ASN A 6 -7.14 -5.99 23.42
N LEU A 7 -7.04 -7.06 22.63
CA LEU A 7 -6.57 -8.35 23.10
C LEU A 7 -5.11 -8.26 23.60
N ALA A 8 -4.23 -7.62 22.83
CA ALA A 8 -2.83 -7.46 23.22
C ALA A 8 -2.67 -6.60 24.48
N LEU A 9 -3.47 -5.56 24.66
CA LEU A 9 -3.51 -4.74 25.86
C LEU A 9 -4.03 -5.55 27.06
N LEU A 10 -5.15 -6.26 26.88
CA LEU A 10 -5.79 -7.06 27.95
C LEU A 10 -4.86 -8.16 28.48
N THR A 11 -4.07 -8.75 27.61
CA THR A 11 -3.13 -9.83 27.96
C THR A 11 -1.73 -9.31 28.31
N GLY A 12 -1.54 -7.98 28.38
CA GLY A 12 -0.27 -7.36 28.78
C GLY A 12 0.87 -7.51 27.78
N HIS A 13 0.57 -7.62 26.47
CA HIS A 13 1.56 -7.82 25.42
C HIS A 13 1.99 -6.52 24.71
N VAL A 14 1.66 -5.36 25.27
CA VAL A 14 2.10 -4.05 24.76
C VAL A 14 3.03 -3.40 25.77
N GLY A 15 4.17 -2.87 25.34
CA GLY A 15 5.11 -2.16 26.21
C GLY A 15 5.99 -3.05 27.08
N ARG A 16 6.10 -4.34 26.78
CA ARG A 16 6.99 -5.29 27.46
C ARG A 16 7.98 -5.89 26.48
N TYR A 17 9.20 -6.13 26.94
CA TYR A 17 10.25 -6.73 26.13
C TYR A 17 9.83 -8.11 25.59
N GLY A 18 10.14 -8.36 24.32
CA GLY A 18 9.82 -9.62 23.65
C GLY A 18 8.36 -9.79 23.25
N SER A 19 7.54 -8.74 23.41
CA SER A 19 6.14 -8.75 22.98
C SER A 19 5.72 -7.39 22.39
N GLY A 20 4.58 -7.32 21.72
CA GLY A 20 4.06 -6.08 21.18
C GLY A 20 3.14 -6.27 19.97
N LEU A 21 2.77 -5.15 19.40
CA LEU A 21 2.03 -5.08 18.15
C LEU A 21 3.01 -4.72 17.02
N VAL A 22 3.16 -5.62 16.07
CA VAL A 22 4.06 -5.41 14.92
C VAL A 22 3.22 -5.38 13.64
N PRO A 23 2.95 -4.19 13.09
CA PRO A 23 2.29 -4.09 11.80
C PRO A 23 3.25 -4.57 10.70
N LEU A 24 2.89 -5.65 10.01
CA LEU A 24 3.64 -6.13 8.86
C LEU A 24 3.36 -5.21 7.67
N ARG A 25 4.32 -4.36 7.35
CA ARG A 25 4.24 -3.46 6.21
C ARG A 25 4.45 -4.24 4.91
N GLY A 26 3.70 -3.90 3.86
CA GLY A 26 3.75 -4.60 2.58
C GLY A 26 5.02 -4.30 1.80
N GLN A 27 5.22 -3.06 1.42
CA GLN A 27 6.36 -2.61 0.64
C GLN A 27 7.52 -2.17 1.54
N ASN A 28 8.71 -2.12 0.94
CA ASN A 28 9.84 -1.44 1.55
C ASN A 28 9.51 0.04 1.78
N ASN A 29 9.92 0.57 2.92
CA ASN A 29 9.76 1.98 3.30
C ASN A 29 8.30 2.49 3.44
N VAL A 30 7.27 1.64 3.53
CA VAL A 30 5.89 2.09 3.82
C VAL A 30 5.82 2.85 5.14
N GLN A 31 6.59 2.42 6.15
CA GLN A 31 6.68 3.16 7.41
C GLN A 31 7.31 4.54 7.19
N GLY A 32 8.42 4.61 6.45
CA GLY A 32 9.11 5.87 6.18
C GLY A 32 8.27 6.83 5.34
N GLY A 33 7.55 6.37 4.34
CA GLY A 33 6.60 7.20 3.59
C GLY A 33 5.57 7.88 4.51
N GLY A 34 5.01 7.13 5.46
CA GLY A 34 4.11 7.68 6.48
C GLY A 34 4.82 8.68 7.41
N ASP A 35 6.05 8.37 7.83
CA ASP A 35 6.86 9.23 8.70
C ASP A 35 7.22 10.56 8.01
N MET A 36 7.37 10.54 6.69
CA MET A 36 7.67 11.72 5.85
C MET A 36 6.42 12.54 5.48
N GLY A 37 5.24 12.17 5.95
CA GLY A 37 4.02 12.91 5.72
C GLY A 37 3.24 12.50 4.45
N ALA A 38 3.57 11.38 3.82
CA ALA A 38 2.76 10.82 2.73
C ALA A 38 1.44 10.21 3.23
N ILE A 39 0.75 10.94 4.10
CA ILE A 39 -0.56 10.62 4.69
C ILE A 39 -1.41 11.89 4.69
N PRO A 40 -2.67 11.85 4.25
CA PRO A 40 -3.48 13.06 4.02
C PRO A 40 -3.64 14.00 5.22
N ALA A 41 -3.54 13.48 6.45
CA ALA A 41 -3.76 14.25 7.69
C ALA A 41 -2.48 14.52 8.49
N LYS A 42 -1.29 14.23 7.91
CA LYS A 42 -0.03 14.32 8.64
C LYS A 42 0.98 15.26 7.98
N LEU A 43 1.76 15.91 8.82
CA LEU A 43 3.01 16.58 8.47
C LEU A 43 4.19 15.59 8.62
N PRO A 44 5.34 15.85 8.01
CA PRO A 44 6.56 15.10 8.25
C PRO A 44 6.87 14.96 9.74
N GLY A 45 7.37 13.78 10.16
CA GLY A 45 7.56 13.46 11.58
C GLY A 45 6.28 13.00 12.28
N GLY A 46 5.20 12.70 11.53
CA GLY A 46 3.95 12.15 12.05
C GLY A 46 3.06 13.13 12.80
N TYR A 47 3.34 14.43 12.77
CA TYR A 47 2.51 15.47 13.40
C TYR A 47 1.16 15.58 12.70
N ASP A 48 0.10 15.82 13.49
CA ASP A 48 -1.23 16.07 12.94
C ASP A 48 -1.33 17.46 12.31
N LEU A 49 -1.97 17.57 11.15
CA LEU A 49 -2.28 18.86 10.53
C LEU A 49 -3.14 19.77 11.42
N GLY A 50 -3.93 19.18 12.33
CA GLY A 50 -4.71 19.90 13.32
C GLY A 50 -3.89 20.50 14.49
N ASP A 51 -2.63 20.07 14.67
CA ASP A 51 -1.73 20.61 15.69
C ASP A 51 -1.18 21.98 15.23
N GLU A 52 -1.72 23.04 15.79
CA GLU A 52 -1.33 24.42 15.45
C GLU A 52 0.15 24.70 15.75
N THR A 53 0.69 24.14 16.83
CA THR A 53 2.10 24.35 17.21
C THR A 53 3.03 23.68 16.22
N ALA A 54 2.73 22.44 15.84
CA ALA A 54 3.48 21.74 14.80
C ALA A 54 3.36 22.48 13.46
N ARG A 55 2.13 22.82 13.03
CA ARG A 55 1.89 23.51 11.77
C ARG A 55 2.65 24.85 11.69
N ALA A 56 2.60 25.68 12.73
CA ALA A 56 3.32 26.94 12.78
C ALA A 56 4.85 26.79 12.63
N ARG A 57 5.42 25.67 13.12
CA ARG A 57 6.84 25.36 12.92
C ARG A 57 7.18 25.11 11.46
N PHE A 58 6.33 24.32 10.75
CA PHE A 58 6.51 24.06 9.32
C PHE A 58 6.27 25.32 8.48
N GLU A 59 5.25 26.12 8.80
CA GLU A 59 4.98 27.40 8.15
C GLU A 59 6.15 28.37 8.27
N ALA A 60 6.77 28.44 9.45
CA ALA A 60 7.94 29.28 9.67
C ALA A 60 9.17 28.80 8.87
N ALA A 61 9.35 27.48 8.73
CA ALA A 61 10.47 26.91 7.98
C ALA A 61 10.27 27.04 6.46
N TRP A 62 9.06 26.80 5.98
CA TRP A 62 8.76 26.82 4.55
C TRP A 62 8.36 28.18 4.00
N GLY A 63 8.06 29.14 4.87
CA GLY A 63 7.67 30.51 4.48
C GLY A 63 6.30 30.60 3.80
N VAL A 64 5.48 29.57 3.91
CA VAL A 64 4.14 29.48 3.31
C VAL A 64 3.12 28.93 4.32
N PRO A 65 1.85 29.35 4.23
CA PRO A 65 0.81 28.82 5.10
C PRO A 65 0.52 27.34 4.77
N VAL A 66 0.32 26.53 5.78
CA VAL A 66 -0.06 25.11 5.67
C VAL A 66 -1.53 24.94 6.00
N SER A 67 -2.30 24.37 5.10
CA SER A 67 -3.73 24.14 5.32
C SER A 67 -3.95 23.17 6.51
N PRO A 68 -4.82 23.52 7.47
CA PRO A 68 -5.21 22.58 8.52
C PRO A 68 -6.17 21.50 8.03
N LYS A 69 -6.68 21.63 6.81
CA LYS A 69 -7.63 20.67 6.22
C LYS A 69 -6.87 19.47 5.67
N PRO A 70 -7.18 18.24 6.12
CA PRO A 70 -6.62 17.03 5.55
C PRO A 70 -6.85 16.92 4.03
N GLY A 71 -5.92 16.32 3.32
CA GLY A 71 -6.12 15.88 1.95
C GLY A 71 -7.06 14.67 1.87
N MET A 72 -7.25 14.16 0.67
CA MET A 72 -8.05 12.95 0.41
C MET A 72 -7.17 11.70 0.43
N HIS A 73 -7.67 10.59 0.97
CA HIS A 73 -7.09 9.28 0.71
C HIS A 73 -7.55 8.76 -0.66
N LEU A 74 -6.90 7.72 -1.16
CA LEU A 74 -7.07 7.25 -2.54
C LEU A 74 -8.54 6.99 -2.91
N SER A 75 -9.31 6.25 -2.11
CA SER A 75 -10.72 5.99 -2.40
C SER A 75 -11.56 7.28 -2.48
N GLN A 76 -11.27 8.28 -1.64
CA GLN A 76 -11.92 9.60 -1.75
C GLN A 76 -11.51 10.38 -3.01
N MET A 77 -10.29 10.17 -3.51
CA MET A 77 -9.89 10.75 -4.79
C MET A 77 -10.72 10.17 -5.94
N PHE A 78 -10.99 8.87 -5.94
CA PHE A 78 -11.87 8.25 -6.93
C PHE A 78 -13.32 8.75 -6.83
N GLU A 79 -13.86 8.87 -5.61
CA GLU A 79 -15.18 9.51 -5.41
C GLU A 79 -15.20 10.96 -5.93
N ALA A 80 -14.11 11.71 -5.74
CA ALA A 80 -14.00 13.09 -6.24
C ALA A 80 -13.82 13.17 -7.76
N MET A 81 -13.18 12.17 -8.39
CA MET A 81 -13.15 12.03 -9.86
C MET A 81 -14.56 11.76 -10.39
N GLU A 82 -15.29 10.82 -9.81
CA GLU A 82 -16.67 10.50 -10.19
C GLU A 82 -17.59 11.72 -10.05
N ALA A 83 -17.41 12.51 -9.00
CA ALA A 83 -18.13 13.77 -8.80
C ALA A 83 -17.64 14.92 -9.70
N GLY A 84 -16.60 14.73 -10.51
CA GLY A 84 -16.00 15.74 -11.39
C GLY A 84 -15.31 16.90 -10.63
N THR A 85 -15.03 16.73 -9.35
CA THR A 85 -14.38 17.75 -8.50
C THR A 85 -12.86 17.59 -8.44
N LEU A 86 -12.32 16.39 -8.72
CA LEU A 86 -10.91 16.15 -8.94
C LEU A 86 -10.70 15.92 -10.44
N ARG A 87 -9.99 16.84 -11.08
CA ARG A 87 -9.83 16.91 -12.52
C ARG A 87 -8.38 16.68 -13.00
N THR A 88 -7.43 16.78 -12.06
CA THR A 88 -6.01 16.58 -12.36
C THR A 88 -5.40 15.69 -11.29
N LEU A 89 -4.58 14.72 -11.68
CA LEU A 89 -3.85 13.84 -10.78
C LEU A 89 -2.37 13.80 -11.15
N TYR A 90 -1.50 13.93 -10.16
CA TYR A 90 -0.10 13.57 -10.26
C TYR A 90 0.15 12.32 -9.43
N CYS A 91 0.39 11.21 -10.11
CA CYS A 91 0.57 9.87 -9.54
C CYS A 91 2.07 9.54 -9.51
N ILE A 92 2.60 9.22 -8.33
CA ILE A 92 4.02 8.90 -8.12
C ILE A 92 4.16 7.49 -7.57
N GLY A 93 4.77 6.58 -8.34
CA GLY A 93 5.13 5.23 -7.92
C GLY A 93 3.94 4.32 -7.58
N GLU A 94 2.79 4.58 -8.18
CA GLU A 94 1.54 3.85 -7.96
C GLU A 94 0.88 3.47 -9.29
N ASN A 95 0.17 2.33 -9.30
CA ASN A 95 -0.49 1.80 -10.49
C ASN A 95 -1.99 1.55 -10.23
N PRO A 96 -2.79 2.60 -9.94
CA PRO A 96 -4.20 2.46 -9.59
C PRO A 96 -5.06 1.81 -10.68
N ALA A 97 -4.70 1.91 -11.95
CA ALA A 97 -5.41 1.23 -13.04
C ALA A 97 -5.44 -0.31 -12.89
N GLU A 98 -4.53 -0.90 -12.11
CA GLU A 98 -4.50 -2.34 -11.81
C GLU A 98 -4.70 -2.65 -10.33
N SER A 99 -4.24 -1.75 -9.43
CA SER A 99 -4.26 -2.03 -7.99
C SER A 99 -5.58 -1.71 -7.32
N GLU A 100 -6.43 -0.86 -7.92
CA GLU A 100 -7.69 -0.48 -7.31
C GLU A 100 -8.77 -1.55 -7.48
N ALA A 101 -9.65 -1.61 -6.45
CA ALA A 101 -10.85 -2.42 -6.53
C ALA A 101 -11.81 -1.87 -7.60
N ASN A 102 -12.65 -2.73 -8.19
CA ASN A 102 -13.50 -2.36 -9.32
C ASN A 102 -12.68 -1.72 -10.45
N ALA A 103 -11.60 -2.41 -10.86
CA ALA A 103 -10.57 -1.87 -11.75
C ALA A 103 -11.11 -1.28 -13.06
N ALA A 104 -12.20 -1.82 -13.61
CA ALA A 104 -12.81 -1.27 -14.82
C ALA A 104 -13.36 0.14 -14.58
N HIS A 105 -14.01 0.37 -13.45
CA HIS A 105 -14.50 1.69 -13.05
C HIS A 105 -13.33 2.64 -12.70
N ALA A 106 -12.32 2.14 -12.01
CA ALA A 106 -11.12 2.93 -11.69
C ALA A 106 -10.42 3.45 -12.95
N ARG A 107 -10.24 2.60 -13.97
CA ARG A 107 -9.67 3.01 -15.28
C ARG A 107 -10.52 4.07 -15.95
N HIS A 108 -11.84 3.88 -16.00
CA HIS A 108 -12.77 4.86 -16.57
C HIS A 108 -12.65 6.23 -15.90
N LEU A 109 -12.52 6.26 -14.56
CA LEU A 109 -12.34 7.51 -13.81
C LEU A 109 -10.99 8.16 -14.09
N LEU A 110 -9.91 7.40 -14.18
CA LEU A 110 -8.59 7.91 -14.57
C LEU A 110 -8.59 8.51 -15.98
N GLU A 111 -9.27 7.85 -16.94
CA GLU A 111 -9.45 8.34 -18.31
C GLU A 111 -10.32 9.61 -18.39
N SER A 112 -11.17 9.86 -17.39
CA SER A 112 -12.03 11.04 -17.32
C SER A 112 -11.33 12.30 -16.80
N LEU A 113 -10.11 12.19 -16.30
CA LEU A 113 -9.33 13.33 -15.83
C LEU A 113 -8.98 14.28 -16.99
N ASP A 114 -8.97 15.58 -16.72
CA ASP A 114 -8.48 16.57 -17.68
C ASP A 114 -6.96 16.48 -17.88
N HIS A 115 -6.23 16.02 -16.85
CA HIS A 115 -4.78 15.89 -16.90
C HIS A 115 -4.27 14.87 -15.90
N LEU A 116 -3.60 13.84 -16.41
CA LEU A 116 -2.96 12.78 -15.61
C LEU A 116 -1.45 12.81 -15.88
N VAL A 117 -0.68 13.05 -14.82
CA VAL A 117 0.78 12.95 -14.83
C VAL A 117 1.17 11.72 -14.03
N VAL A 118 2.01 10.84 -14.59
CA VAL A 118 2.51 9.65 -13.91
C VAL A 118 4.04 9.70 -13.85
N GLN A 119 4.57 9.55 -12.66
CA GLN A 119 6.00 9.39 -12.40
C GLN A 119 6.24 7.98 -11.87
N ASP A 120 6.92 7.14 -12.63
CA ASP A 120 7.13 5.74 -12.27
C ASP A 120 8.44 5.21 -12.86
N ILE A 121 8.95 4.12 -12.28
CA ILE A 121 10.11 3.38 -12.77
C ILE A 121 9.75 2.42 -13.90
N PHE A 122 8.46 2.10 -14.07
CA PHE A 122 7.93 1.24 -15.13
C PHE A 122 6.82 1.95 -15.90
N ARG A 123 6.63 1.55 -17.15
CA ARG A 123 5.48 1.94 -17.94
C ARG A 123 4.28 1.06 -17.56
N THR A 124 3.59 1.46 -16.50
CA THR A 124 2.45 0.76 -15.92
C THR A 124 1.17 0.98 -16.72
N ALA A 125 0.11 0.22 -16.42
CA ALA A 125 -1.22 0.46 -17.01
C ALA A 125 -1.74 1.88 -16.71
N THR A 126 -1.41 2.45 -15.55
CA THR A 126 -1.74 3.86 -15.25
C THR A 126 -0.92 4.82 -16.11
N ALA A 127 0.36 4.52 -16.35
CA ALA A 127 1.21 5.33 -17.22
C ALA A 127 0.75 5.30 -18.68
N GLU A 128 0.10 4.21 -19.14
CA GLU A 128 -0.49 4.14 -20.48
C GLU A 128 -1.70 5.08 -20.66
N LEU A 129 -2.38 5.45 -19.56
CA LEU A 129 -3.50 6.39 -19.58
C LEU A 129 -3.04 7.85 -19.42
N ALA A 130 -1.76 8.10 -19.09
CA ALA A 130 -1.27 9.41 -18.69
C ALA A 130 -1.04 10.34 -19.88
N ASP A 131 -1.32 11.64 -19.70
CA ASP A 131 -0.94 12.70 -20.64
C ASP A 131 0.58 12.95 -20.62
N VAL A 132 1.21 12.78 -19.44
CA VAL A 132 2.64 12.96 -19.25
C VAL A 132 3.20 11.83 -18.38
N VAL A 133 4.27 11.19 -18.87
CA VAL A 133 5.02 10.18 -18.10
C VAL A 133 6.41 10.69 -17.81
N LEU A 134 6.80 10.67 -16.55
CA LEU A 134 8.11 11.09 -16.05
C LEU A 134 8.89 9.86 -15.58
N PRO A 135 10.01 9.50 -16.25
CA PRO A 135 10.78 8.33 -15.86
C PRO A 135 11.54 8.58 -14.55
N ALA A 136 11.20 7.82 -13.53
CA ALA A 136 11.79 7.88 -12.20
C ALA A 136 12.95 6.89 -12.03
N ALA A 137 13.89 7.22 -11.16
CA ALA A 137 14.92 6.31 -10.69
C ALA A 137 14.37 5.40 -9.57
N ALA A 138 14.97 4.22 -9.42
CA ALA A 138 14.72 3.36 -8.27
C ALA A 138 15.54 3.85 -7.07
N ASP A 139 14.94 4.73 -6.28
CA ASP A 139 15.62 5.50 -5.22
C ASP A 139 16.27 4.64 -4.12
N TRP A 140 15.93 3.34 -4.04
CA TRP A 140 16.58 2.43 -3.08
C TRP A 140 17.94 1.85 -3.57
N CYS A 141 18.35 2.07 -4.81
CA CYS A 141 19.64 1.61 -5.36
C CYS A 141 20.27 2.56 -6.38
N GLU A 142 19.49 3.39 -7.05
CA GLU A 142 19.95 4.33 -8.08
C GLU A 142 20.13 5.75 -7.53
N TYR A 143 19.69 5.99 -6.30
CA TYR A 143 19.92 7.21 -5.54
C TYR A 143 20.26 6.87 -4.08
N GLU A 144 20.20 7.84 -3.19
CA GLU A 144 20.45 7.65 -1.76
C GLU A 144 19.35 8.28 -0.91
N GLY A 145 19.29 7.92 0.37
CA GLY A 145 18.32 8.46 1.30
C GLY A 145 18.21 7.63 2.57
N THR A 146 17.01 7.54 3.11
CA THR A 146 16.68 6.72 4.27
C THR A 146 15.48 5.82 3.98
N VAL A 147 15.45 4.67 4.65
CA VAL A 147 14.28 3.79 4.74
C VAL A 147 13.97 3.49 6.19
N THR A 148 12.68 3.36 6.51
CA THR A 148 12.24 2.97 7.85
C THR A 148 11.51 1.63 7.77
N ASN A 149 11.98 0.65 8.53
CA ASN A 149 11.39 -0.69 8.56
C ASN A 149 10.20 -0.78 9.55
N SER A 150 9.57 -1.95 9.63
CA SER A 150 8.40 -2.19 10.50
C SER A 150 8.69 -2.06 12.00
N GLU A 151 9.95 -2.14 12.43
CA GLU A 151 10.36 -1.88 13.82
C GLU A 151 10.74 -0.42 14.08
N ARG A 152 10.43 0.49 13.16
CA ARG A 152 10.72 1.93 13.25
C ARG A 152 12.21 2.26 13.19
N ARG A 153 13.03 1.36 12.65
CA ARG A 153 14.45 1.58 12.45
C ARG A 153 14.67 2.33 11.15
N VAL A 154 15.19 3.54 11.27
CA VAL A 154 15.65 4.36 10.16
C VAL A 154 17.06 3.93 9.77
N GLN A 155 17.26 3.59 8.51
CA GLN A 155 18.53 3.13 7.97
C GLN A 155 18.89 3.91 6.71
N ARG A 156 20.18 4.02 6.41
CA ARG A 156 20.67 4.64 5.19
C ARG A 156 20.51 3.72 4.00
N VAL A 157 20.02 4.29 2.91
CA VAL A 157 20.12 3.72 1.56
C VAL A 157 21.22 4.42 0.81
N ARG A 158 22.04 3.65 0.08
CA ARG A 158 23.16 4.18 -0.70
C ARG A 158 22.99 3.82 -2.16
N LYS A 159 23.36 4.76 -3.02
CA LYS A 159 23.42 4.52 -4.46
C LYS A 159 24.37 3.36 -4.75
N ALA A 160 23.91 2.38 -5.52
CA ALA A 160 24.66 1.22 -5.95
C ALA A 160 24.93 1.21 -7.46
N ILE A 161 23.98 1.74 -8.25
CA ILE A 161 24.04 1.80 -9.71
C ILE A 161 23.55 3.16 -10.21
N ASP A 162 23.85 3.50 -11.45
CA ASP A 162 23.30 4.69 -12.08
C ASP A 162 21.87 4.44 -12.59
N PRO A 163 20.98 5.46 -12.55
CA PRO A 163 19.67 5.36 -13.18
C PRO A 163 19.77 5.06 -14.68
N PRO A 164 18.88 4.23 -15.23
CA PRO A 164 18.90 3.91 -16.65
C PRO A 164 18.39 5.07 -17.52
N GLY A 165 19.03 5.31 -18.66
CA GLY A 165 18.55 6.23 -19.68
C GLY A 165 18.36 7.66 -19.19
N GLN A 166 17.12 8.13 -19.17
CA GLN A 166 16.73 9.48 -18.73
C GLN A 166 16.04 9.50 -17.36
N ALA A 167 16.00 8.37 -16.66
CA ALA A 167 15.41 8.27 -15.33
C ALA A 167 16.14 9.19 -14.34
N ARG A 168 15.38 9.84 -13.45
CA ARG A 168 15.90 10.77 -12.46
C ARG A 168 15.36 10.43 -11.07
N PRO A 169 16.12 10.73 -10.01
CA PRO A 169 15.62 10.67 -8.64
C PRO A 169 14.34 11.49 -8.47
N ASP A 170 13.40 10.99 -7.69
CA ASP A 170 12.11 11.64 -7.43
C ASP A 170 12.27 13.08 -6.95
N THR A 171 13.22 13.34 -6.04
CA THR A 171 13.54 14.69 -5.55
C THR A 171 13.92 15.64 -6.70
N HIS A 172 14.74 15.20 -7.65
CA HIS A 172 15.15 16.02 -8.79
C HIS A 172 13.98 16.31 -9.74
N ILE A 173 13.09 15.36 -9.97
CA ILE A 173 11.88 15.57 -10.78
C ILE A 173 10.97 16.60 -10.12
N ILE A 174 10.72 16.44 -8.81
CA ILE A 174 9.86 17.36 -8.03
C ILE A 174 10.45 18.77 -8.02
N CYS A 175 11.75 18.93 -7.78
CA CYS A 175 12.42 20.23 -7.81
C CYS A 175 12.36 20.88 -9.21
N ALA A 176 12.52 20.08 -10.27
CA ALA A 176 12.41 20.59 -11.64
C ALA A 176 10.97 21.03 -12.02
N ILE A 177 9.95 20.41 -11.43
CA ILE A 177 8.56 20.85 -11.56
C ILE A 177 8.35 22.15 -10.76
N ALA A 178 8.84 22.21 -9.52
CA ALA A 178 8.75 23.37 -8.65
C ALA A 178 9.37 24.63 -9.31
N ASP A 179 10.56 24.48 -9.91
CA ASP A 179 11.25 25.55 -10.64
C ASP A 179 10.37 26.10 -11.78
N ARG A 180 9.73 25.22 -12.56
CA ARG A 180 8.80 25.64 -13.63
C ARG A 180 7.53 26.33 -13.13
N LEU A 181 7.16 26.07 -11.90
CA LEU A 181 6.05 26.73 -11.22
C LEU A 181 6.47 28.02 -10.50
N GLY A 182 7.75 28.41 -10.61
CA GLY A 182 8.31 29.64 -10.02
C GLY A 182 8.84 29.49 -8.60
N HIS A 183 9.08 28.26 -8.16
CA HIS A 183 9.65 27.95 -6.84
C HIS A 183 11.06 27.37 -7.00
N ASP A 184 12.08 28.17 -6.78
CA ASP A 184 13.48 27.74 -6.81
C ASP A 184 13.85 27.00 -5.52
N TRP A 185 13.74 25.67 -5.55
CA TRP A 185 14.16 24.80 -4.45
C TRP A 185 15.61 24.30 -4.64
N GLY A 186 16.24 24.63 -5.77
CA GLY A 186 17.54 24.11 -6.15
C GLY A 186 17.54 22.60 -6.40
N GLU A 187 18.69 21.98 -6.21
CA GLU A 187 18.87 20.53 -6.26
C GLU A 187 19.45 20.04 -4.92
N PRO A 188 18.65 19.92 -3.87
CA PRO A 188 19.14 19.52 -2.56
C PRO A 188 19.60 18.04 -2.60
N THR A 189 20.68 17.74 -1.86
CA THR A 189 21.09 16.37 -1.63
C THR A 189 20.08 15.65 -0.71
N ALA A 190 20.05 14.34 -0.75
CA ALA A 190 19.22 13.55 0.16
C ALA A 190 19.53 13.84 1.65
N GLU A 191 20.79 14.13 1.99
CA GLU A 191 21.18 14.52 3.34
C GLU A 191 20.61 15.90 3.73
N GLN A 192 20.61 16.88 2.83
CA GLN A 192 20.01 18.19 3.08
C GLN A 192 18.50 18.09 3.31
N VAL A 193 17.79 17.29 2.51
CA VAL A 193 16.36 17.03 2.71
C VAL A 193 16.11 16.35 4.06
N TRP A 194 16.95 15.37 4.41
CA TRP A 194 16.88 14.70 5.70
C TRP A 194 17.17 15.62 6.88
N ASP A 195 18.14 16.50 6.75
CA ASP A 195 18.50 17.49 7.78
C ASP A 195 17.38 18.51 8.00
N GLU A 196 16.71 18.95 6.94
CA GLU A 196 15.51 19.77 7.07
C GLU A 196 14.42 19.04 7.82
N LEU A 197 14.07 17.82 7.37
CA LEU A 197 13.07 17.00 8.03
C LEU A 197 13.34 16.85 9.52
N ARG A 198 14.54 16.38 9.90
CA ARG A 198 14.86 16.12 11.30
C ARG A 198 14.92 17.39 12.16
N SER A 199 15.17 18.57 11.55
CA SER A 199 15.09 19.85 12.24
C SER A 199 13.67 20.24 12.62
N LEU A 200 12.68 19.73 11.91
CA LEU A 200 11.25 19.93 12.13
C LEU A 200 10.59 18.78 12.91
N SER A 201 11.13 17.57 12.80
CA SER A 201 10.67 16.37 13.50
C SER A 201 11.38 16.18 14.84
N LEU A 202 11.13 17.12 15.78
CA LEU A 202 11.87 17.24 17.03
C LEU A 202 11.73 16.02 17.94
N ASP A 203 10.55 15.41 17.99
CA ASP A 203 10.25 14.31 18.89
C ASP A 203 10.73 12.96 18.34
N TRP A 204 10.76 12.79 17.01
CA TRP A 204 11.01 11.49 16.40
C TRP A 204 12.41 11.36 15.81
N HIS A 205 12.83 12.31 14.95
CA HIS A 205 14.01 12.12 14.09
C HIS A 205 15.17 13.08 14.38
N HIS A 206 15.00 14.07 15.26
CA HIS A 206 15.99 15.15 15.47
C HIS A 206 17.41 14.61 15.73
N GLY A 207 17.52 13.56 16.53
CA GLY A 207 18.80 12.92 16.87
C GLY A 207 19.41 12.05 15.80
N MET A 208 18.77 11.86 14.63
CA MET A 208 19.15 10.88 13.63
C MET A 208 19.93 11.51 12.46
N SER A 209 21.09 12.15 12.72
CA SER A 209 21.96 12.59 11.62
C SER A 209 22.47 11.41 10.78
N TYR A 210 22.84 11.64 9.52
CA TYR A 210 23.41 10.62 8.66
C TYR A 210 24.63 9.95 9.29
N ALA A 211 25.52 10.74 9.91
CA ALA A 211 26.68 10.21 10.62
C ALA A 211 26.29 9.20 11.73
N ARG A 212 25.24 9.51 12.52
CA ARG A 212 24.76 8.61 13.57
C ARG A 212 24.04 7.37 13.00
N LEU A 213 23.28 7.52 11.94
CA LEU A 213 22.64 6.38 11.27
C LEU A 213 23.71 5.42 10.73
N ASP A 214 24.83 5.93 10.22
CA ASP A 214 25.95 5.12 9.74
C ASP A 214 26.71 4.45 10.88
N GLU A 215 27.00 5.18 11.95
CA GLU A 215 27.71 4.67 13.14
C GLU A 215 26.96 3.51 13.82
N HIS A 216 25.62 3.65 13.92
CA HIS A 216 24.79 2.66 14.63
C HIS A 216 24.14 1.61 13.71
N GLY A 217 24.34 1.68 12.40
CA GLY A 217 23.64 0.80 11.44
C GLY A 217 22.12 1.01 11.41
N GLY A 218 21.70 2.21 11.80
CA GLY A 218 20.30 2.64 11.93
C GLY A 218 19.85 2.83 13.37
N LEU A 219 18.85 3.72 13.56
CA LEU A 219 18.28 4.08 14.86
C LEU A 219 16.76 3.96 14.83
N GLN A 220 16.18 3.56 15.95
CA GLN A 220 14.72 3.46 16.09
C GLN A 220 14.16 4.76 16.70
N TRP A 221 13.18 5.35 16.00
CA TRP A 221 12.50 6.51 16.58
C TRP A 221 11.51 6.10 17.69
N PRO A 222 11.17 6.95 18.66
CA PRO A 222 11.67 8.31 18.93
C PRO A 222 13.16 8.38 19.23
N CYS A 223 13.82 9.39 18.67
CA CYS A 223 15.22 9.73 18.91
C CYS A 223 15.37 11.28 18.93
N PRO A 224 14.91 11.94 20.03
CA PRO A 224 14.70 13.38 20.05
C PRO A 224 15.99 14.22 20.22
N THR A 225 17.10 13.61 20.62
CA THR A 225 18.37 14.34 20.86
C THR A 225 19.54 13.60 20.24
N LEU A 226 20.65 14.31 20.01
CA LEU A 226 21.86 13.79 19.36
C LEU A 226 22.58 12.71 20.19
N ASP A 227 22.34 12.62 21.47
CA ASP A 227 22.89 11.63 22.40
C ASP A 227 21.90 10.49 22.70
N HIS A 228 20.64 10.59 22.26
CA HIS A 228 19.62 9.59 22.51
C HIS A 228 19.92 8.28 21.76
N PRO A 229 19.89 7.11 22.42
CA PRO A 229 20.28 5.83 21.79
C PRO A 229 19.25 5.24 20.82
N GLY A 230 18.14 5.93 20.61
CA GLY A 230 16.94 5.39 19.96
C GLY A 230 15.99 4.71 20.95
N THR A 231 14.81 4.34 20.47
CA THR A 231 13.75 3.73 21.32
C THR A 231 13.34 2.36 20.79
N PRO A 232 14.05 1.29 21.15
CA PRO A 232 13.71 -0.06 20.67
C PRO A 232 12.39 -0.57 21.23
N LEU A 233 11.99 -0.16 22.43
CA LEU A 233 10.76 -0.57 23.10
C LEU A 233 9.82 0.62 23.27
N MET A 234 8.67 0.59 22.58
CA MET A 234 7.60 1.57 22.73
C MET A 234 6.68 1.22 23.92
N HIS A 235 6.09 2.26 24.50
CA HIS A 235 5.05 2.12 25.55
C HIS A 235 5.49 1.41 26.84
N ALA A 236 6.79 1.28 27.13
CA ALA A 236 7.30 0.65 28.35
C ALA A 236 6.71 1.25 29.63
N ARG A 237 6.39 2.57 29.59
CA ARG A 237 5.81 3.29 30.74
C ARG A 237 4.37 2.88 31.10
N LEU A 238 3.68 2.09 30.27
CA LEU A 238 2.36 1.52 30.61
C LEU A 238 2.41 0.63 31.86
N TRP A 239 3.57 0.06 32.16
CA TRP A 239 3.76 -0.93 33.21
C TRP A 239 4.82 -0.51 34.23
N SER A 240 5.11 0.79 34.34
CA SER A 240 6.08 1.29 35.33
C SER A 240 5.53 1.10 36.74
N ASP A 241 6.37 0.57 37.64
CA ASP A 241 6.09 0.47 39.07
C ASP A 241 6.24 1.83 39.77
N ASP A 242 6.94 2.78 39.16
CA ASP A 242 7.05 4.17 39.60
C ASP A 242 5.87 5.01 39.09
N PRO A 243 5.00 5.52 39.98
CA PRO A 243 3.88 6.37 39.59
C PRO A 243 4.30 7.65 38.86
N ALA A 244 5.52 8.15 39.08
CA ALA A 244 6.03 9.35 38.38
C ALA A 244 6.41 9.05 36.92
N GLU A 245 6.74 7.80 36.63
CA GLU A 245 7.10 7.33 35.31
C GLU A 245 5.93 6.65 34.58
N LEU A 246 4.83 6.36 35.27
CA LEU A 246 3.68 5.70 34.69
C LEU A 246 3.11 6.52 33.52
N GLY A 247 3.02 5.88 32.36
CA GLY A 247 2.46 6.49 31.16
C GLY A 247 0.94 6.64 31.21
N ARG A 248 0.38 7.34 30.23
CA ARG A 248 -1.09 7.46 30.09
C ARG A 248 -1.68 6.05 29.88
N PRO A 249 -2.80 5.72 30.54
CA PRO A 249 -3.51 4.47 30.26
C PRO A 249 -3.87 4.34 28.79
N ALA A 250 -3.67 3.16 28.23
CA ALA A 250 -4.12 2.87 26.86
C ALA A 250 -5.63 2.62 26.87
N PRO A 251 -6.43 3.32 26.07
CA PRO A 251 -7.87 3.12 26.03
C PRO A 251 -8.22 1.83 25.29
N PHE A 252 -9.21 1.09 25.79
CA PHE A 252 -9.90 0.07 25.02
C PHE A 252 -10.90 0.74 24.06
N THR A 253 -10.94 0.23 22.85
CA THR A 253 -11.90 0.71 21.83
C THR A 253 -12.98 -0.34 21.65
N ALA A 254 -14.24 -0.02 21.96
CA ALA A 254 -15.36 -0.89 21.66
C ALA A 254 -15.44 -1.14 20.14
N VAL A 255 -15.55 -2.41 19.77
CA VAL A 255 -15.68 -2.82 18.36
C VAL A 255 -16.85 -3.80 18.22
N GLU A 256 -17.64 -3.58 17.18
CA GLU A 256 -18.69 -4.48 16.77
C GLU A 256 -18.27 -5.19 15.48
N HIS A 257 -18.78 -6.41 15.29
CA HIS A 257 -18.60 -7.11 14.03
C HIS A 257 -19.55 -6.53 12.99
N VAL A 258 -18.98 -6.03 11.89
CA VAL A 258 -19.72 -5.62 10.71
C VAL A 258 -19.45 -6.66 9.61
N PRO A 259 -20.50 -7.27 9.04
CA PRO A 259 -20.30 -8.21 7.93
C PRO A 259 -19.78 -7.49 6.69
N PRO A 260 -19.17 -8.22 5.74
CA PRO A 260 -18.77 -7.67 4.45
C PRO A 260 -19.92 -6.96 3.75
N VAL A 261 -19.63 -5.82 3.10
CA VAL A 261 -20.62 -5.02 2.37
C VAL A 261 -21.21 -5.82 1.20
N ASP A 262 -20.38 -6.58 0.51
CA ASP A 262 -20.81 -7.43 -0.62
C ASP A 262 -21.41 -8.74 -0.08
N ALA A 263 -22.70 -8.71 0.26
CA ALA A 263 -23.41 -9.86 0.83
C ALA A 263 -23.54 -11.01 -0.17
N LEU A 264 -23.45 -12.23 0.35
CA LEU A 264 -23.81 -13.44 -0.41
C LEU A 264 -25.33 -13.55 -0.55
N ASP A 265 -25.79 -14.01 -1.71
CA ASP A 265 -27.17 -14.32 -2.02
C ASP A 265 -27.28 -15.51 -2.98
N GLU A 266 -28.48 -15.81 -3.47
CA GLU A 266 -28.73 -16.93 -4.40
C GLU A 266 -28.02 -16.72 -5.75
N ASP A 267 -27.89 -15.48 -6.22
CA ASP A 267 -27.23 -15.15 -7.48
C ASP A 267 -25.70 -15.16 -7.37
N PHE A 268 -25.15 -14.84 -6.19
CA PHE A 268 -23.72 -14.77 -5.89
C PHE A 268 -23.40 -15.52 -4.59
N PRO A 269 -23.44 -16.88 -4.62
CA PRO A 269 -23.42 -17.70 -3.40
C PRO A 269 -21.99 -18.01 -2.87
N ILE A 270 -20.94 -17.64 -3.59
CA ILE A 270 -19.56 -17.99 -3.24
C ILE A 270 -18.81 -16.73 -2.80
N ARG A 271 -18.07 -16.80 -1.69
CA ARG A 271 -17.15 -15.76 -1.23
C ARG A 271 -15.81 -15.87 -1.93
N LEU A 272 -15.45 -14.87 -2.70
CA LEU A 272 -14.09 -14.72 -3.24
C LEU A 272 -13.23 -13.91 -2.26
N THR A 273 -12.04 -14.41 -1.97
CA THR A 273 -10.98 -13.65 -1.27
C THR A 273 -9.74 -13.51 -2.15
N THR A 274 -9.02 -12.40 -2.02
CA THR A 274 -7.73 -12.25 -2.70
C THR A 274 -6.60 -12.72 -1.79
N VAL A 275 -5.66 -13.49 -2.33
CA VAL A 275 -4.50 -14.01 -1.62
C VAL A 275 -3.21 -13.64 -2.36
N ARG A 276 -2.10 -13.50 -1.66
CA ARG A 276 -0.78 -13.31 -2.26
C ARG A 276 -0.01 -14.62 -2.26
N LEU A 277 0.73 -14.86 -3.34
CA LEU A 277 1.70 -15.94 -3.45
C LEU A 277 3.09 -15.40 -3.12
N LEU A 278 3.97 -16.26 -2.58
CA LEU A 278 5.31 -15.83 -2.15
C LEU A 278 6.28 -15.59 -3.32
N ASP A 279 5.97 -16.08 -4.50
CA ASP A 279 6.76 -15.95 -5.72
C ASP A 279 6.38 -14.74 -6.60
N ALA A 280 5.42 -13.93 -6.15
CA ALA A 280 5.00 -12.71 -6.83
C ALA A 280 4.73 -11.57 -5.84
N TYR A 281 4.80 -10.33 -6.31
CA TYR A 281 4.66 -9.13 -5.48
C TYR A 281 3.57 -8.21 -6.02
N ASN A 282 2.58 -7.90 -5.18
CA ASN A 282 1.44 -7.01 -5.48
C ASN A 282 0.80 -7.28 -6.86
N SER A 283 0.72 -6.27 -7.75
CA SER A 283 0.21 -6.42 -9.12
C SER A 283 1.18 -7.13 -10.09
N GLY A 284 2.37 -7.51 -9.64
CA GLY A 284 3.33 -8.26 -10.45
C GLY A 284 4.19 -7.42 -11.40
N VAL A 285 3.97 -6.10 -11.47
CA VAL A 285 4.68 -5.19 -12.40
C VAL A 285 6.20 -5.29 -12.25
N GLN A 286 6.72 -5.31 -11.01
CA GLN A 286 8.15 -5.43 -10.75
C GLN A 286 8.74 -6.76 -11.21
N SER A 287 7.92 -7.78 -11.37
CA SER A 287 8.31 -9.11 -11.86
C SER A 287 7.92 -9.37 -13.32
N GLY A 288 7.23 -8.43 -13.97
CA GLY A 288 6.68 -8.60 -15.33
C GLY A 288 7.71 -8.96 -16.40
N GLY A 289 8.92 -8.41 -16.31
CA GLY A 289 10.05 -8.75 -17.18
C GLY A 289 10.87 -9.95 -16.74
N TYR A 290 10.60 -10.53 -15.56
CA TYR A 290 11.36 -11.62 -14.98
C TYR A 290 10.66 -12.96 -15.21
N SER A 291 11.25 -13.78 -16.08
CA SER A 291 10.79 -15.14 -16.35
C SER A 291 11.24 -16.07 -15.23
N SER A 292 10.46 -16.19 -14.18
CA SER A 292 10.72 -17.17 -13.13
C SER A 292 10.19 -18.54 -13.53
N PRO A 293 11.01 -19.61 -13.44
CA PRO A 293 10.51 -20.99 -13.62
C PRO A 293 9.50 -21.38 -12.52
N MET A 294 9.43 -20.62 -11.44
CA MET A 294 8.47 -20.78 -10.34
C MET A 294 7.14 -20.03 -10.60
N ARG A 295 7.06 -19.21 -11.67
CA ARG A 295 5.85 -18.45 -11.98
C ARG A 295 4.69 -19.43 -12.21
N ARG A 296 3.69 -19.31 -11.37
CA ARG A 296 2.41 -19.98 -11.52
C ARG A 296 1.49 -19.10 -12.37
N ARG A 297 0.65 -19.74 -13.18
CA ARG A 297 -0.42 -19.03 -13.87
C ARG A 297 -1.55 -18.72 -12.90
N GLU A 298 -2.30 -17.67 -13.21
CA GLU A 298 -3.50 -17.37 -12.44
C GLU A 298 -4.56 -18.46 -12.60
N SER A 299 -5.22 -18.78 -11.50
CA SER A 299 -6.31 -19.76 -11.48
C SER A 299 -7.28 -19.46 -10.35
N LEU A 300 -8.57 -19.70 -10.61
CA LEU A 300 -9.57 -19.69 -9.56
C LEU A 300 -9.39 -20.93 -8.70
N ARG A 301 -9.03 -20.73 -7.44
CA ARG A 301 -8.92 -21.83 -6.47
C ARG A 301 -10.27 -22.03 -5.78
N ILE A 302 -10.78 -23.25 -5.81
CA ILE A 302 -12.03 -23.62 -5.14
C ILE A 302 -11.89 -24.98 -4.43
N ASP A 303 -12.77 -25.21 -3.48
CA ASP A 303 -12.88 -26.48 -2.79
C ASP A 303 -13.44 -27.58 -3.73
N ARG A 304 -13.10 -28.86 -3.45
CA ARG A 304 -13.53 -30.01 -4.24
C ARG A 304 -15.04 -30.24 -4.21
N GLU A 305 -15.71 -29.96 -3.10
CA GLU A 305 -17.16 -30.11 -2.98
C GLU A 305 -17.89 -29.08 -3.85
N ASP A 306 -17.39 -27.84 -3.88
CA ASP A 306 -17.92 -26.80 -4.77
C ASP A 306 -17.70 -27.15 -6.24
N ALA A 307 -16.51 -27.64 -6.60
CA ALA A 307 -16.23 -28.11 -7.96
C ALA A 307 -17.17 -29.24 -8.37
N ALA A 308 -17.36 -30.25 -7.52
CA ALA A 308 -18.27 -31.36 -7.77
C ALA A 308 -19.73 -30.89 -7.91
N ARG A 309 -20.19 -29.99 -7.02
CA ARG A 309 -21.53 -29.40 -7.05
C ARG A 309 -21.80 -28.62 -8.34
N LEU A 310 -20.79 -27.92 -8.85
CA LEU A 310 -20.86 -27.12 -10.08
C LEU A 310 -20.55 -27.95 -11.34
N GLY A 311 -20.11 -29.20 -11.19
CA GLY A 311 -19.72 -30.10 -12.29
C GLY A 311 -18.46 -29.62 -13.02
N ILE A 312 -17.52 -28.97 -12.31
CA ILE A 312 -16.28 -28.39 -12.84
C ILE A 312 -15.10 -29.29 -12.54
N ALA A 313 -14.27 -29.56 -13.54
CA ALA A 313 -13.04 -30.33 -13.39
C ALA A 313 -11.83 -29.43 -13.07
N ASP A 314 -10.78 -30.01 -12.50
CA ASP A 314 -9.49 -29.34 -12.32
C ASP A 314 -8.91 -28.93 -13.67
N GLY A 315 -8.44 -27.70 -13.79
CA GLY A 315 -7.96 -27.10 -15.03
C GLY A 315 -9.04 -26.63 -16.01
N GLU A 316 -10.33 -26.90 -15.74
CA GLU A 316 -11.41 -26.41 -16.60
C GLU A 316 -11.52 -24.90 -16.55
N ARG A 317 -11.69 -24.25 -17.73
CA ARG A 317 -11.93 -22.82 -17.78
C ARG A 317 -13.37 -22.49 -17.43
N VAL A 318 -13.55 -21.49 -16.60
CA VAL A 318 -14.84 -20.99 -16.13
C VAL A 318 -14.92 -19.50 -16.28
N ARG A 319 -16.13 -18.98 -16.31
CA ARG A 319 -16.42 -17.55 -16.16
C ARG A 319 -16.77 -17.27 -14.69
N VAL A 320 -16.04 -16.36 -14.08
CA VAL A 320 -16.26 -15.88 -12.71
C VAL A 320 -16.92 -14.52 -12.80
N VAL A 321 -18.08 -14.38 -12.17
CA VAL A 321 -18.90 -13.17 -12.27
C VAL A 321 -19.15 -12.60 -10.89
N SER A 322 -18.93 -11.31 -10.73
CA SER A 322 -19.37 -10.52 -9.57
C SER A 322 -20.44 -9.51 -10.00
N ARG A 323 -20.91 -8.69 -9.07
CA ARG A 323 -21.83 -7.56 -9.38
C ARG A 323 -21.17 -6.45 -10.20
N ARG A 324 -19.83 -6.42 -10.29
CA ARG A 324 -19.05 -5.36 -10.97
C ARG A 324 -18.54 -5.79 -12.33
N GLY A 325 -18.18 -7.05 -12.49
CA GLY A 325 -17.64 -7.53 -13.75
C GLY A 325 -17.50 -9.04 -13.80
N ALA A 326 -16.81 -9.51 -14.83
CA ALA A 326 -16.55 -10.92 -15.05
C ALA A 326 -15.15 -11.13 -15.63
N VAL A 327 -14.54 -12.25 -15.26
CA VAL A 327 -13.25 -12.72 -15.79
C VAL A 327 -13.35 -14.19 -16.15
N GLU A 328 -12.47 -14.67 -17.04
CA GLU A 328 -12.34 -16.09 -17.35
C GLU A 328 -11.01 -16.63 -16.85
N ALA A 329 -11.05 -17.75 -16.16
CA ALA A 329 -9.86 -18.37 -15.58
C ALA A 329 -9.95 -19.90 -15.56
N PRO A 330 -8.81 -20.61 -15.58
CA PRO A 330 -8.80 -22.03 -15.25
C PRO A 330 -9.08 -22.21 -13.75
N VAL A 331 -9.72 -23.33 -13.40
CA VAL A 331 -9.94 -23.72 -12.00
C VAL A 331 -8.76 -24.56 -11.49
N ALA A 332 -8.37 -24.33 -10.23
CA ALA A 332 -7.48 -25.19 -9.49
C ALA A 332 -8.18 -25.69 -8.22
N LEU A 333 -8.17 -27.00 -8.00
CA LEU A 333 -8.76 -27.59 -6.80
C LEU A 333 -7.81 -27.39 -5.62
N ASP A 334 -8.26 -26.70 -4.58
CA ASP A 334 -7.47 -26.42 -3.37
C ASP A 334 -8.14 -27.00 -2.13
N PRO A 335 -7.59 -28.11 -1.58
CA PRO A 335 -8.16 -28.76 -0.41
C PRO A 335 -8.00 -27.97 0.90
N SER A 336 -7.27 -26.86 0.88
CA SER A 336 -7.14 -25.96 2.03
C SER A 336 -8.30 -24.98 2.16
N LEU A 337 -9.08 -24.80 1.10
CA LEU A 337 -10.29 -23.98 1.11
C LEU A 337 -11.47 -24.76 1.66
N ARG A 338 -12.39 -24.08 2.30
CA ARG A 338 -13.67 -24.63 2.72
C ARG A 338 -14.73 -24.43 1.63
N PRO A 339 -15.77 -25.26 1.56
CA PRO A 339 -16.90 -25.02 0.65
C PRO A 339 -17.51 -23.62 0.80
N GLY A 340 -17.85 -23.02 -0.31
CA GLY A 340 -18.35 -21.65 -0.39
C GLY A 340 -17.27 -20.55 -0.35
N LEU A 341 -15.98 -20.92 -0.34
CA LEU A 341 -14.86 -19.99 -0.41
C LEU A 341 -14.00 -20.26 -1.65
N ALA A 342 -13.78 -19.22 -2.43
CA ALA A 342 -12.86 -19.22 -3.57
C ALA A 342 -11.73 -18.22 -3.36
N SER A 343 -10.61 -18.39 -4.06
CA SER A 343 -9.54 -17.41 -4.04
C SER A 343 -8.91 -17.16 -5.42
N PHE A 344 -8.52 -15.89 -5.63
CA PHE A 344 -7.65 -15.44 -6.71
C PHE A 344 -6.44 -14.69 -6.14
N THR A 345 -5.45 -14.44 -6.98
CA THR A 345 -4.35 -13.53 -6.65
C THR A 345 -4.52 -12.18 -7.36
N PRO A 346 -3.91 -11.10 -6.87
CA PRO A 346 -3.85 -9.83 -7.59
C PRO A 346 -2.62 -9.71 -8.50
N HIS A 347 -1.88 -10.82 -8.75
CA HIS A 347 -0.51 -10.74 -9.29
C HIS A 347 -0.43 -10.75 -10.81
N PHE A 348 -1.44 -11.27 -11.49
CA PHE A 348 -1.35 -11.59 -12.92
C PHE A 348 -2.51 -10.96 -13.69
N SER A 349 -2.67 -9.64 -13.57
CA SER A 349 -3.74 -8.88 -14.22
C SER A 349 -3.78 -9.07 -15.74
N GLU A 350 -2.62 -9.29 -16.38
CA GLU A 350 -2.51 -9.62 -17.80
C GLU A 350 -3.20 -10.95 -18.17
N GLU A 351 -3.26 -11.91 -17.25
CA GLU A 351 -3.91 -13.21 -17.46
C GLU A 351 -5.36 -13.19 -16.96
N VAL A 352 -5.55 -12.70 -15.72
CA VAL A 352 -6.84 -12.56 -15.07
C VAL A 352 -6.83 -11.33 -14.17
N ASP A 353 -7.53 -10.30 -14.56
CA ASP A 353 -7.64 -9.08 -13.75
C ASP A 353 -8.67 -9.28 -12.62
N THR A 354 -8.20 -9.82 -11.51
CA THR A 354 -9.02 -10.10 -10.32
C THR A 354 -9.75 -8.86 -9.80
N ASN A 355 -9.15 -7.68 -9.95
CA ASN A 355 -9.73 -6.45 -9.42
C ASN A 355 -10.94 -5.94 -10.21
N VAL A 356 -11.20 -6.45 -11.39
CA VAL A 356 -12.48 -6.26 -12.09
C VAL A 356 -13.66 -6.82 -11.28
N LEU A 357 -13.40 -7.83 -10.45
CA LEU A 357 -14.43 -8.46 -9.63
C LEU A 357 -14.61 -7.81 -8.26
N THR A 358 -13.54 -7.22 -7.71
CA THR A 358 -13.49 -6.77 -6.31
C THR A 358 -14.37 -5.56 -6.01
N ASN A 359 -14.67 -5.35 -4.72
CA ASN A 359 -15.57 -4.32 -4.23
C ASN A 359 -14.78 -3.09 -3.78
N ASP A 360 -15.17 -1.91 -4.26
CA ASP A 360 -14.58 -0.61 -3.99
C ASP A 360 -15.15 0.09 -2.73
N ALA A 361 -16.11 -0.52 -2.03
CA ALA A 361 -16.46 -0.05 -0.69
C ALA A 361 -15.24 -0.08 0.24
N TRP A 362 -15.06 0.95 1.04
CA TRP A 362 -13.86 1.13 1.84
C TRP A 362 -14.14 1.28 3.34
N ASP A 363 -13.18 0.88 4.15
CA ASP A 363 -13.21 1.01 5.60
C ASP A 363 -13.04 2.48 6.01
N PRO A 364 -13.99 3.08 6.77
CA PRO A 364 -13.96 4.51 7.11
C PRO A 364 -12.81 4.92 8.04
N LYS A 365 -12.06 3.97 8.60
CA LYS A 365 -10.88 4.24 9.43
C LYS A 365 -9.59 4.22 8.65
N SER A 366 -9.45 3.27 7.72
CA SER A 366 -8.20 3.06 6.98
C SER A 366 -8.24 3.59 5.55
N GLY A 367 -9.43 3.86 4.99
CA GLY A 367 -9.62 4.20 3.58
C GLY A 367 -9.33 3.03 2.64
N THR A 368 -9.20 1.80 3.15
CA THR A 368 -8.84 0.62 2.36
C THR A 368 -10.08 -0.04 1.79
N SER A 369 -10.09 -0.33 0.49
CA SER A 369 -11.17 -1.05 -0.19
C SER A 369 -11.29 -2.50 0.28
N GLU A 370 -12.49 -3.06 0.16
CA GLU A 370 -12.84 -4.39 0.65
C GLU A 370 -12.41 -5.51 -0.32
N PHE A 371 -11.12 -5.63 -0.62
CA PHE A 371 -10.55 -6.60 -1.56
C PHE A 371 -10.74 -8.08 -1.17
N LYS A 372 -11.03 -8.35 0.10
CA LYS A 372 -10.99 -9.71 0.66
C LYS A 372 -12.37 -10.40 0.70
N ALA A 373 -13.42 -9.73 0.29
CA ALA A 373 -14.77 -10.23 0.53
C ALA A 373 -15.73 -9.89 -0.60
N THR A 374 -15.49 -10.44 -1.78
CA THR A 374 -16.35 -10.28 -2.96
C THR A 374 -17.34 -11.44 -3.07
N ALA A 375 -18.60 -11.17 -3.40
CA ALA A 375 -19.60 -12.18 -3.72
C ALA A 375 -19.55 -12.49 -5.21
N ILE A 376 -19.41 -13.80 -5.55
CA ILE A 376 -19.29 -14.26 -6.93
C ILE A 376 -20.20 -15.47 -7.21
N ARG A 377 -20.42 -15.69 -8.52
CA ARG A 377 -20.86 -16.97 -9.06
C ARG A 377 -19.87 -17.48 -10.09
N ILE A 378 -19.87 -18.78 -10.30
CA ILE A 378 -19.01 -19.47 -11.26
C ILE A 378 -19.89 -20.12 -12.31
N GLU A 379 -19.63 -19.79 -13.57
CA GLU A 379 -20.37 -20.27 -14.74
C GLU A 379 -19.44 -21.15 -15.60
N LYS A 380 -19.94 -22.31 -16.04
CA LYS A 380 -19.23 -23.09 -17.06
C LYS A 380 -19.25 -22.33 -18.37
N LEU A 381 -18.12 -22.29 -19.05
CA LEU A 381 -18.11 -21.80 -20.44
C LEU A 381 -18.84 -22.80 -21.33
N ALA A 382 -19.64 -22.31 -22.28
CA ALA A 382 -20.22 -23.17 -23.30
C ALA A 382 -19.08 -23.86 -24.08
N ASP A 383 -19.22 -25.13 -24.39
CA ASP A 383 -18.22 -25.89 -25.14
C ASP A 383 -17.90 -25.18 -26.48
N SER A 384 -16.77 -24.49 -26.53
CA SER A 384 -16.28 -23.79 -27.71
C SER A 384 -15.62 -24.71 -28.74
N GLY A 385 -15.65 -26.03 -28.52
CA GLY A 385 -15.12 -27.04 -29.47
C GLY A 385 -13.59 -27.00 -29.66
N GLU A 386 -12.87 -26.22 -28.86
CA GLU A 386 -11.40 -26.21 -28.92
C GLU A 386 -10.79 -27.41 -28.16
N PRO A 387 -9.76 -28.05 -28.72
CA PRO A 387 -9.16 -29.24 -28.12
C PRO A 387 -8.47 -28.87 -26.78
N ARG A 388 -8.80 -29.60 -25.71
CA ARG A 388 -8.14 -29.52 -24.42
C ARG A 388 -6.63 -29.69 -24.57
N LEU A 389 -5.85 -28.70 -24.17
CA LEU A 389 -4.40 -28.88 -24.07
C LEU A 389 -4.10 -29.96 -23.03
N PRO A 390 -3.16 -30.86 -23.29
CA PRO A 390 -2.83 -31.94 -22.36
C PRO A 390 -2.26 -31.31 -21.07
N ALA A 391 -2.69 -31.87 -19.93
CA ALA A 391 -2.18 -31.48 -18.60
C ALA A 391 -0.65 -31.59 -18.60
N ALA A 392 0.03 -30.53 -18.18
CA ALA A 392 1.47 -30.54 -18.00
C ALA A 392 1.82 -31.62 -16.96
N GLY A 393 2.59 -32.60 -17.38
CA GLY A 393 2.95 -33.76 -16.59
C GLY A 393 3.62 -33.41 -15.26
N SER A 394 3.30 -34.24 -14.29
CA SER A 394 3.79 -34.35 -12.91
C SER A 394 5.30 -34.18 -12.71
#